data_0f9b169e90c89232bb30acfd9f109932
#
_entry.id   0f9b169e90c89232bb30acfd9f109932
#
_cell.length_a   1.000
_cell.length_b   1.000
_cell.length_c   1.000
_cell.angle_alpha   90.00
_cell.angle_beta   90.00
_cell.angle_gamma   90.00
#
_symmetry.space_group_name_H-M   'P 1'
#
loop_
_entity.id
_entity.type
_entity.pdbx_description
1 polymer ?
#
loop_
_entity_poly.entity_id
_entity_poly.type
_entity_poly.pdbx_seq_one_letter_code
_entity_poly.pdbx_strand_id
1 'polypeptide(L)'
;MASPFASLPQLVVAGYRPTTFDYDPSPEAEQTTLVTKEQWIEVFRGSIPEFSKRAKAYGTVQGSERLSTQFADTFNADLDSVINGEHATLFDGPPTVLKLCKLRDQRLRELGFADCFLAVKTAENTKALIELPKVLQDIDAITDKTQRIKALVQGAFAGNVFDLGAAASAKMHADGTNGFSATKSKLKKRPWCVDDFDEFLDRWIGSAKTLDYISNGDAANGDTTSNTNIIKSPWKKVIVFVDNAGADVVLGMLPFCRELLKGGACVILAANEVPSINDITAKELNEILPRVAEVDMEGIFKKAMDSDALKVISSGSDLPVIDLTKLSKKLCAEAKGADLIVMEGMGRAVETNLYAKFTCDALNLGMVKHPEVATCLKGTLYDCVCRFRGAEGE
;
A
#
# COMPACT_ATOMS: atom_id res chain seq x y z
N MET A 1 -23.05 0.76 -22.32
CA MET A 1 -21.58 0.78 -22.50
C MET A 1 -20.98 -0.25 -21.56
N ALA A 2 -19.96 -1.00 -21.97
CA ALA A 2 -19.28 -1.94 -21.06
C ALA A 2 -18.57 -1.15 -19.92
N SER A 3 -18.63 -1.67 -18.69
CA SER A 3 -17.92 -1.08 -17.53
C SER A 3 -16.46 -0.79 -17.90
N PRO A 4 -15.89 0.35 -17.50
CA PRO A 4 -14.45 0.62 -17.65
C PRO A 4 -13.59 -0.24 -16.70
N PHE A 5 -14.20 -0.89 -15.70
CA PHE A 5 -13.55 -1.68 -14.66
C PHE A 5 -13.72 -3.18 -14.86
N ALA A 6 -12.83 -3.94 -14.24
CA ALA A 6 -12.84 -5.40 -14.17
C ALA A 6 -12.33 -5.87 -12.79
N SER A 7 -12.64 -7.12 -12.44
CA SER A 7 -12.10 -7.76 -11.24
C SER A 7 -10.67 -8.26 -11.48
N LEU A 8 -9.84 -8.23 -10.42
CA LEU A 8 -8.51 -8.83 -10.45
C LEU A 8 -8.64 -10.34 -10.82
N PRO A 9 -7.91 -10.84 -11.83
CA PRO A 9 -8.07 -12.22 -12.30
C PRO A 9 -7.82 -13.29 -11.23
N GLN A 10 -6.96 -13.00 -10.24
CA GLN A 10 -6.63 -13.92 -9.16
C GLN A 10 -7.62 -13.85 -7.99
N LEU A 11 -8.52 -12.88 -7.97
CA LEU A 11 -9.47 -12.72 -6.87
C LEU A 11 -10.55 -13.81 -6.91
N VAL A 12 -10.75 -14.50 -5.79
CA VAL A 12 -11.94 -15.32 -5.56
C VAL A 12 -13.11 -14.39 -5.24
N VAL A 13 -13.93 -14.08 -6.25
CA VAL A 13 -14.99 -13.07 -6.15
C VAL A 13 -16.13 -13.53 -5.23
N ALA A 14 -16.37 -14.84 -5.14
CA ALA A 14 -17.44 -15.38 -4.29
C ALA A 14 -17.19 -15.02 -2.81
N GLY A 15 -18.12 -14.28 -2.21
CA GLY A 15 -18.02 -13.82 -0.83
C GLY A 15 -17.02 -12.67 -0.59
N TYR A 16 -16.36 -12.14 -1.63
CA TYR A 16 -15.48 -10.98 -1.49
C TYR A 16 -16.28 -9.72 -1.13
N ARG A 17 -15.78 -9.02 -0.12
CA ARG A 17 -16.24 -7.68 0.26
C ARG A 17 -15.02 -6.75 0.31
N PRO A 18 -15.03 -5.57 -0.33
CA PRO A 18 -13.91 -4.63 -0.34
C PRO A 18 -13.83 -3.81 0.97
N THR A 19 -14.06 -4.46 2.10
CA THR A 19 -14.01 -3.88 3.45
C THR A 19 -13.77 -4.99 4.45
N THR A 20 -12.82 -4.79 5.35
CA THR A 20 -12.51 -5.76 6.42
C THR A 20 -13.17 -5.34 7.75
N PHE A 21 -13.11 -4.05 8.06
CA PHE A 21 -13.54 -3.49 9.36
C PHE A 21 -14.62 -2.43 9.21
N ASP A 22 -15.39 -2.48 8.13
CA ASP A 22 -16.55 -1.61 7.99
C ASP A 22 -17.63 -2.00 9.02
N TYR A 23 -18.42 -1.05 9.46
CA TYR A 23 -19.59 -1.38 10.24
C TYR A 23 -20.63 -2.07 9.36
N ASP A 24 -21.35 -3.02 9.93
CA ASP A 24 -22.46 -3.68 9.25
C ASP A 24 -23.77 -2.93 9.63
N PRO A 25 -24.50 -2.38 8.67
CA PRO A 25 -25.73 -1.66 8.95
C PRO A 25 -26.94 -2.60 9.20
N SER A 26 -26.75 -3.93 9.14
CA SER A 26 -27.84 -4.87 9.37
C SER A 26 -28.19 -4.97 10.87
N PRO A 27 -29.48 -5.12 11.22
CA PRO A 27 -29.89 -5.27 12.62
C PRO A 27 -29.29 -6.49 13.32
N GLU A 28 -28.91 -7.52 12.54
CA GLU A 28 -28.30 -8.74 13.05
C GLU A 28 -26.82 -8.55 13.41
N ALA A 29 -26.20 -7.51 12.90
CA ALA A 29 -24.76 -7.26 13.06
C ALA A 29 -24.41 -6.50 14.35
N GLU A 30 -25.35 -5.90 15.04
CA GLU A 30 -25.11 -5.13 16.29
C GLU A 30 -24.33 -5.92 17.37
N GLN A 31 -24.35 -7.24 17.28
CA GLN A 31 -23.66 -8.12 18.24
C GLN A 31 -22.26 -8.58 17.78
N THR A 32 -21.88 -8.35 16.53
CA THR A 32 -20.65 -8.88 15.93
C THR A 32 -19.68 -7.83 15.41
N THR A 33 -20.13 -6.60 15.22
CA THR A 33 -19.31 -5.50 14.68
C THR A 33 -18.53 -4.82 15.81
N LEU A 34 -17.21 -4.92 15.79
CA LEU A 34 -16.34 -4.31 16.78
C LEU A 34 -16.16 -2.80 16.58
N VAL A 35 -16.53 -2.26 15.42
CA VAL A 35 -16.42 -0.84 15.07
C VAL A 35 -17.78 -0.33 14.61
N THR A 36 -18.24 0.77 15.20
CA THR A 36 -19.54 1.37 14.89
C THR A 36 -19.41 2.42 13.77
N LYS A 37 -20.56 2.75 13.17
CA LYS A 37 -20.71 3.85 12.22
C LYS A 37 -20.20 5.17 12.81
N GLU A 38 -20.56 5.46 14.04
CA GLU A 38 -20.18 6.67 14.77
C GLU A 38 -18.68 6.76 14.96
N GLN A 39 -18.00 5.65 15.29
CA GLN A 39 -16.54 5.61 15.42
C GLN A 39 -15.87 5.95 14.10
N TRP A 40 -16.29 5.36 12.98
CA TRP A 40 -15.75 5.71 11.67
C TRP A 40 -16.00 7.17 11.29
N ILE A 41 -17.19 7.70 11.58
CA ILE A 41 -17.50 9.10 11.32
C ILE A 41 -16.58 10.03 12.11
N GLU A 42 -16.26 9.70 13.37
CA GLU A 42 -15.31 10.48 14.16
C GLU A 42 -13.88 10.42 13.60
N VAL A 43 -13.45 9.27 13.02
CA VAL A 43 -12.18 9.19 12.29
C VAL A 43 -12.15 10.17 11.11
N PHE A 44 -13.23 10.22 10.29
CA PHE A 44 -13.33 11.16 9.19
C PHE A 44 -13.38 12.61 9.67
N ARG A 45 -14.17 12.91 10.71
CA ARG A 45 -14.27 14.23 11.32
C ARG A 45 -12.90 14.70 11.86
N GLY A 46 -12.18 13.82 12.54
CA GLY A 46 -10.84 14.09 13.06
C GLY A 46 -9.79 14.39 11.97
N SER A 47 -10.04 13.96 10.73
CA SER A 47 -9.15 14.23 9.59
C SER A 47 -9.35 15.63 8.96
N ILE A 48 -10.52 16.26 9.14
CA ILE A 48 -10.90 17.52 8.48
C ILE A 48 -9.87 18.65 8.71
N PRO A 49 -9.34 18.88 9.93
CA PRO A 49 -8.37 19.96 10.16
C PRO A 49 -7.12 19.83 9.29
N GLU A 50 -6.59 18.62 9.10
CA GLU A 50 -5.40 18.41 8.27
C GLU A 50 -5.70 18.63 6.79
N PHE A 51 -6.84 18.14 6.28
CA PHE A 51 -7.27 18.40 4.92
C PHE A 51 -7.49 19.90 4.66
N SER A 52 -8.14 20.60 5.58
CA SER A 52 -8.36 22.06 5.47
C SER A 52 -7.05 22.83 5.45
N LYS A 53 -6.08 22.46 6.32
CA LYS A 53 -4.76 23.06 6.34
C LYS A 53 -4.04 22.91 5.00
N ARG A 54 -4.10 21.70 4.39
CA ARG A 54 -3.48 21.44 3.09
C ARG A 54 -4.21 22.15 1.95
N ALA A 55 -5.53 22.14 1.96
CA ALA A 55 -6.35 22.88 0.99
C ALA A 55 -6.06 24.39 1.05
N LYS A 56 -5.94 24.96 2.26
CA LYS A 56 -5.55 26.36 2.44
C LYS A 56 -4.17 26.65 1.85
N ALA A 57 -3.21 25.75 1.99
CA ALA A 57 -1.86 25.87 1.46
C ALA A 57 -1.76 25.57 -0.06
N TYR A 58 -2.86 25.15 -0.70
CA TYR A 58 -2.88 24.78 -2.12
C TYR A 58 -2.83 26.03 -3.00
N GLY A 59 -1.64 26.39 -3.44
CA GLY A 59 -1.32 27.70 -4.04
C GLY A 59 -1.94 27.96 -5.43
N THR A 60 -2.52 26.96 -6.09
CA THR A 60 -3.10 27.09 -7.44
C THR A 60 -4.59 27.47 -7.42
N VAL A 61 -5.25 27.44 -6.28
CA VAL A 61 -6.67 27.75 -6.12
C VAL A 61 -6.84 29.14 -5.52
N GLN A 62 -7.43 30.06 -6.30
CA GLN A 62 -7.73 31.39 -5.79
C GLN A 62 -8.78 31.33 -4.67
N GLY A 63 -8.50 32.00 -3.55
CA GLY A 63 -9.38 31.99 -2.39
C GLY A 63 -9.37 30.69 -1.60
N SER A 64 -8.26 29.94 -1.66
CA SER A 64 -8.07 28.63 -1.00
C SER A 64 -8.41 28.66 0.49
N GLU A 65 -8.16 29.76 1.22
CA GLU A 65 -8.52 29.90 2.63
C GLU A 65 -10.04 29.80 2.86
N ARG A 66 -10.83 30.56 2.11
CA ARG A 66 -12.30 30.50 2.19
C ARG A 66 -12.82 29.15 1.74
N LEU A 67 -12.29 28.60 0.65
CA LEU A 67 -12.72 27.31 0.11
C LEU A 67 -12.33 26.15 1.02
N SER A 68 -11.20 26.24 1.73
CA SER A 68 -10.82 25.23 2.74
C SER A 68 -11.77 25.20 3.94
N THR A 69 -12.28 26.37 4.37
CA THR A 69 -13.33 26.49 5.38
C THR A 69 -14.66 25.90 4.85
N GLN A 70 -15.03 26.26 3.62
CA GLN A 70 -16.21 25.69 2.97
C GLN A 70 -16.16 24.17 2.87
N PHE A 71 -14.99 23.58 2.55
CA PHE A 71 -14.80 22.13 2.59
C PHE A 71 -15.11 21.57 3.98
N ALA A 72 -14.51 22.15 5.03
CA ALA A 72 -14.70 21.70 6.39
C ALA A 72 -16.18 21.72 6.82
N ASP A 73 -16.87 22.84 6.53
CA ASP A 73 -18.28 23.01 6.89
C ASP A 73 -19.17 22.01 6.13
N THR A 74 -18.95 21.89 4.80
CA THR A 74 -19.75 21.00 3.95
C THR A 74 -19.55 19.54 4.35
N PHE A 75 -18.30 19.11 4.51
CA PHE A 75 -18.03 17.71 4.85
C PHE A 75 -18.48 17.35 6.26
N ASN A 76 -18.40 18.28 7.25
CA ASN A 76 -19.03 18.08 8.56
C ASN A 76 -20.55 17.91 8.47
N ALA A 77 -21.23 18.73 7.67
CA ALA A 77 -22.67 18.61 7.45
C ALA A 77 -23.05 17.27 6.76
N ASP A 78 -22.24 16.83 5.79
CA ASP A 78 -22.41 15.52 5.16
C ASP A 78 -22.28 14.38 6.19
N LEU A 79 -21.30 14.44 7.10
CA LEU A 79 -21.11 13.46 8.17
C LEU A 79 -22.28 13.47 9.17
N ASP A 80 -22.81 14.65 9.52
CA ASP A 80 -24.01 14.77 10.37
C ASP A 80 -25.23 14.14 9.69
N SER A 81 -25.42 14.36 8.38
CA SER A 81 -26.49 13.71 7.60
C SER A 81 -26.36 12.18 7.60
N VAL A 82 -25.14 11.65 7.56
CA VAL A 82 -24.89 10.20 7.66
C VAL A 82 -25.26 9.66 9.05
N ILE A 83 -24.92 10.37 10.13
CA ILE A 83 -25.29 10.00 11.51
C ILE A 83 -26.82 9.95 11.64
N ASN A 84 -27.50 10.99 11.14
CA ASN A 84 -28.95 11.14 11.24
C ASN A 84 -29.74 10.21 10.30
N GLY A 85 -29.09 9.44 9.44
CA GLY A 85 -29.76 8.57 8.46
C GLY A 85 -30.26 9.30 7.22
N GLU A 86 -29.87 10.57 7.01
CA GLU A 86 -30.35 11.45 5.91
C GLU A 86 -29.39 11.39 4.69
N HIS A 87 -28.63 10.31 4.52
CA HIS A 87 -27.57 10.18 3.53
C HIS A 87 -28.04 9.84 2.10
N ALA A 88 -29.34 9.66 1.86
CA ALA A 88 -29.88 9.28 0.54
C ALA A 88 -29.56 10.30 -0.57
N THR A 89 -29.28 11.55 -0.22
CA THR A 89 -28.89 12.61 -1.15
C THR A 89 -27.37 12.57 -1.46
N LEU A 90 -26.57 11.87 -0.67
CA LEU A 90 -25.12 11.83 -0.79
C LEU A 90 -24.68 10.62 -1.62
N PHE A 91 -25.33 9.48 -1.45
CA PHE A 91 -25.02 8.24 -2.17
C PHE A 91 -26.13 7.18 -2.03
N ASP A 92 -26.16 6.25 -2.97
CA ASP A 92 -27.12 5.13 -2.95
C ASP A 92 -26.77 4.09 -1.89
N GLY A 93 -27.79 3.58 -1.20
CA GLY A 93 -27.69 2.51 -0.21
C GLY A 93 -26.91 2.91 1.05
N PRO A 94 -26.61 1.96 1.95
CA PRO A 94 -26.03 2.27 3.25
C PRO A 94 -24.67 2.97 3.12
N PRO A 95 -24.33 3.87 4.05
CA PRO A 95 -23.00 4.46 4.12
C PRO A 95 -21.96 3.36 4.38
N THR A 96 -20.75 3.52 3.80
CA THR A 96 -19.59 2.65 4.01
C THR A 96 -18.32 3.49 4.08
N VAL A 97 -17.25 2.96 4.65
CA VAL A 97 -15.95 3.66 4.71
C VAL A 97 -15.49 4.08 3.31
N LEU A 98 -15.65 3.21 2.29
CA LEU A 98 -15.29 3.54 0.92
C LEU A 98 -16.10 4.75 0.39
N LYS A 99 -17.40 4.80 0.68
CA LYS A 99 -18.27 5.91 0.25
C LYS A 99 -17.89 7.21 0.95
N LEU A 100 -17.53 7.14 2.23
CA LEU A 100 -17.08 8.31 2.98
C LEU A 100 -15.72 8.82 2.46
N CYS A 101 -14.78 7.95 2.14
CA CYS A 101 -13.53 8.33 1.46
C CYS A 101 -13.82 9.06 0.13
N LYS A 102 -14.69 8.47 -0.69
CA LYS A 102 -15.07 9.04 -1.98
C LYS A 102 -15.76 10.40 -1.85
N LEU A 103 -16.67 10.53 -0.88
CA LEU A 103 -17.37 11.77 -0.60
C LEU A 103 -16.40 12.89 -0.19
N ARG A 104 -15.47 12.61 0.73
CA ARG A 104 -14.44 13.57 1.14
C ARG A 104 -13.63 14.07 -0.04
N ASP A 105 -13.11 13.17 -0.84
CA ASP A 105 -12.25 13.53 -1.98
C ASP A 105 -13.05 14.23 -3.08
N GLN A 106 -14.32 13.88 -3.24
CA GLN A 106 -15.25 14.60 -4.14
C GLN A 106 -15.44 16.03 -3.67
N ARG A 107 -15.72 16.29 -2.38
CA ARG A 107 -15.87 17.64 -1.84
C ARG A 107 -14.66 18.52 -2.06
N LEU A 108 -13.46 17.96 -1.90
CA LEU A 108 -12.22 18.68 -2.22
C LEU A 108 -12.14 19.04 -3.71
N ARG A 109 -12.41 18.08 -4.60
CA ARG A 109 -12.34 18.27 -6.06
C ARG A 109 -13.38 19.30 -6.56
N GLU A 110 -14.60 19.27 -6.02
CA GLU A 110 -15.67 20.24 -6.35
C GLU A 110 -15.24 21.69 -6.04
N LEU A 111 -14.38 21.89 -5.06
CA LEU A 111 -13.82 23.19 -4.70
C LEU A 111 -12.50 23.54 -5.45
N GLY A 112 -12.09 22.69 -6.40
CA GLY A 112 -10.89 22.88 -7.22
C GLY A 112 -9.61 22.33 -6.63
N PHE A 113 -9.67 21.64 -5.48
CA PHE A 113 -8.52 20.99 -4.85
C PHE A 113 -8.30 19.60 -5.46
N ALA A 114 -7.63 19.54 -6.61
CA ALA A 114 -7.38 18.29 -7.32
C ALA A 114 -6.43 17.35 -6.55
N ASP A 115 -5.41 17.91 -5.88
CA ASP A 115 -4.42 17.17 -5.08
C ASP A 115 -3.80 18.06 -4.00
N CYS A 116 -4.45 18.15 -2.86
CA CYS A 116 -3.95 18.94 -1.71
C CYS A 116 -2.62 18.43 -1.15
N PHE A 117 -2.22 17.22 -1.47
CA PHE A 117 -1.01 16.58 -0.98
C PHE A 117 0.17 16.66 -1.97
N LEU A 118 -0.03 17.18 -3.18
CA LEU A 118 1.00 17.20 -4.23
C LEU A 118 2.34 17.78 -3.74
N ALA A 119 2.31 18.91 -3.08
CA ALA A 119 3.55 19.58 -2.63
C ALA A 119 4.31 18.71 -1.60
N VAL A 120 3.59 18.09 -0.66
CA VAL A 120 4.21 17.24 0.35
C VAL A 120 4.67 15.93 -0.25
N LYS A 121 3.90 15.29 -1.14
CA LYS A 121 4.32 14.07 -1.86
C LYS A 121 5.62 14.32 -2.65
N THR A 122 5.71 15.45 -3.35
CA THR A 122 6.92 15.85 -4.10
C THR A 122 8.13 16.03 -3.20
N ALA A 123 7.95 16.71 -2.06
CA ALA A 123 9.02 16.89 -1.07
C ALA A 123 9.48 15.57 -0.46
N GLU A 124 8.54 14.70 -0.05
CA GLU A 124 8.84 13.39 0.53
C GLU A 124 9.50 12.44 -0.49
N ASN A 125 9.05 12.42 -1.74
CA ASN A 125 9.71 11.66 -2.81
C ASN A 125 11.15 12.13 -3.00
N THR A 126 11.38 13.45 -3.00
CA THR A 126 12.73 14.02 -3.16
C THR A 126 13.64 13.62 -2.01
N LYS A 127 13.16 13.72 -0.77
CA LYS A 127 13.89 13.32 0.43
C LYS A 127 14.21 11.82 0.42
N ALA A 128 13.24 10.98 0.11
CA ALA A 128 13.41 9.55 0.05
C ALA A 128 14.43 9.12 -1.03
N LEU A 129 14.44 9.77 -2.20
CA LEU A 129 15.44 9.52 -3.24
C LEU A 129 16.86 9.83 -2.80
N ILE A 130 17.07 10.80 -1.91
CA ILE A 130 18.40 11.10 -1.33
C ILE A 130 18.86 9.97 -0.38
N GLU A 131 17.93 9.38 0.37
CA GLU A 131 18.22 8.30 1.33
C GLU A 131 18.34 6.92 0.65
N LEU A 132 17.72 6.72 -0.51
CA LEU A 132 17.62 5.42 -1.18
C LEU A 132 18.97 4.71 -1.43
N PRO A 133 20.03 5.38 -1.92
CA PRO A 133 21.32 4.70 -2.15
C PRO A 133 21.86 4.02 -0.90
N LYS A 134 21.74 4.69 0.25
CA LYS A 134 22.16 4.13 1.54
C LYS A 134 21.29 2.95 1.96
N VAL A 135 19.98 3.03 1.77
CA VAL A 135 19.05 1.93 2.09
C VAL A 135 19.36 0.69 1.25
N LEU A 136 19.59 0.87 -0.06
CA LEU A 136 19.97 -0.24 -0.95
C LEU A 136 21.32 -0.86 -0.55
N GLN A 137 22.32 -0.04 -0.25
CA GLN A 137 23.62 -0.50 0.22
C GLN A 137 23.51 -1.31 1.52
N ASP A 138 22.71 -0.84 2.49
CA ASP A 138 22.54 -1.52 3.76
C ASP A 138 21.85 -2.88 3.59
N ILE A 139 20.89 -2.99 2.68
CA ILE A 139 20.21 -4.24 2.34
C ILE A 139 21.18 -5.20 1.62
N ASP A 140 21.92 -4.72 0.63
CA ASP A 140 22.88 -5.54 -0.13
C ASP A 140 24.02 -6.06 0.74
N ALA A 141 24.39 -5.35 1.81
CA ALA A 141 25.39 -5.78 2.79
C ALA A 141 24.91 -6.97 3.66
N ILE A 142 23.62 -7.25 3.72
CA ILE A 142 23.08 -8.38 4.50
C ILE A 142 23.27 -9.67 3.68
N THR A 143 24.21 -10.50 4.09
CA THR A 143 24.52 -11.77 3.41
C THR A 143 23.58 -12.91 3.78
N ASP A 144 23.05 -12.91 4.99
CA ASP A 144 22.04 -13.89 5.43
C ASP A 144 20.69 -13.61 4.75
N LYS A 145 20.21 -14.59 3.98
CA LYS A 145 18.98 -14.46 3.18
C LYS A 145 17.74 -14.20 4.05
N THR A 146 17.63 -14.85 5.20
CA THR A 146 16.54 -14.68 6.16
C THR A 146 16.51 -13.27 6.72
N GLN A 147 17.68 -12.77 7.17
CA GLN A 147 17.78 -11.42 7.70
C GLN A 147 17.53 -10.37 6.62
N ARG A 148 17.92 -10.62 5.37
CA ARG A 148 17.65 -9.70 4.25
C ARG A 148 16.17 -9.61 3.96
N ILE A 149 15.43 -10.72 3.82
CA ILE A 149 13.98 -10.71 3.63
C ILE A 149 13.28 -10.02 4.80
N LYS A 150 13.70 -10.33 6.04
CA LYS A 150 13.17 -9.66 7.23
C LYS A 150 13.40 -8.15 7.18
N ALA A 151 14.61 -7.72 6.78
CA ALA A 151 14.95 -6.30 6.66
C ALA A 151 14.10 -5.58 5.59
N LEU A 152 13.73 -6.27 4.49
CA LEU A 152 12.85 -5.75 3.45
C LEU A 152 11.42 -5.58 3.96
N VAL A 153 10.85 -6.59 4.62
CA VAL A 153 9.51 -6.50 5.23
C VAL A 153 9.45 -5.41 6.29
N GLN A 154 10.47 -5.32 7.15
CA GLN A 154 10.58 -4.22 8.12
C GLN A 154 10.75 -2.86 7.45
N GLY A 155 11.37 -2.79 6.27
CA GLY A 155 11.43 -1.59 5.44
C GLY A 155 10.05 -1.14 4.98
N ALA A 156 9.21 -2.05 4.49
CA ALA A 156 7.83 -1.75 4.14
C ALA A 156 7.06 -1.17 5.33
N PHE A 157 7.14 -1.79 6.51
CA PHE A 157 6.50 -1.24 7.71
C PHE A 157 7.04 0.14 8.10
N ALA A 158 8.36 0.33 8.06
CA ALA A 158 8.96 1.62 8.41
C ALA A 158 8.53 2.74 7.47
N GLY A 159 8.40 2.45 6.16
CA GLY A 159 7.85 3.36 5.17
C GLY A 159 6.40 3.71 5.48
N ASN A 160 5.60 2.71 5.74
CA ASN A 160 4.16 2.86 5.98
C ASN A 160 3.79 3.59 7.29
N VAL A 161 4.72 3.76 8.24
CA VAL A 161 4.52 4.64 9.41
C VAL A 161 4.31 6.09 9.00
N PHE A 162 5.00 6.56 7.95
CA PHE A 162 4.98 7.95 7.50
C PHE A 162 3.73 8.31 6.67
N ASP A 163 2.58 7.84 7.09
CA ASP A 163 1.30 8.17 6.49
C ASP A 163 0.78 9.51 7.01
N LEU A 164 0.72 10.50 6.14
CA LEU A 164 0.21 11.84 6.43
C LEU A 164 -1.33 11.88 6.47
N GLY A 165 -1.98 10.83 6.01
CA GLY A 165 -3.44 10.68 6.07
C GLY A 165 -3.95 10.32 7.47
N ALA A 166 -3.11 9.70 8.33
CA ALA A 166 -3.47 9.38 9.70
C ALA A 166 -2.95 10.45 10.66
N ALA A 167 -3.85 11.05 11.47
CA ALA A 167 -3.53 12.16 12.37
C ALA A 167 -2.37 11.85 13.36
N ALA A 168 -2.26 10.60 13.80
CA ALA A 168 -1.20 10.16 14.70
C ALA A 168 0.17 10.11 14.02
N SER A 169 0.22 9.66 12.75
CA SER A 169 1.47 9.59 11.96
C SER A 169 1.92 10.98 11.52
N ALA A 170 0.99 11.86 11.14
CA ALA A 170 1.29 13.25 10.81
C ALA A 170 1.96 14.00 11.97
N LYS A 171 1.59 13.70 13.20
CA LYS A 171 2.20 14.28 14.41
C LYS A 171 3.64 13.78 14.63
N MET A 172 3.90 12.48 14.41
CA MET A 172 5.26 11.92 14.48
C MET A 172 6.19 12.51 13.39
N HIS A 173 5.63 12.84 12.24
CA HIS A 173 6.37 13.45 11.12
C HIS A 173 6.78 14.90 11.40
N ALA A 174 5.92 15.66 12.09
CA ALA A 174 6.16 17.07 12.41
C ALA A 174 7.35 17.28 13.37
N ASP A 175 7.66 16.29 14.20
CA ASP A 175 8.73 16.37 15.21
C ASP A 175 10.15 16.21 14.62
N GLY A 176 10.31 15.96 13.31
CA GLY A 176 11.58 16.02 12.55
C GLY A 176 12.72 15.10 13.00
N THR A 177 12.51 14.31 14.06
CA THR A 177 13.57 13.53 14.73
C THR A 177 13.71 12.09 14.24
N ASN A 178 12.86 11.64 13.30
CA ASN A 178 12.79 10.24 12.91
C ASN A 178 13.03 10.07 11.40
N GLY A 179 14.29 9.87 10.99
CA GLY A 179 14.61 9.34 9.66
C GLY A 179 14.11 7.89 9.51
N PHE A 180 14.06 7.40 8.27
CA PHE A 180 13.61 6.03 7.93
C PHE A 180 14.30 4.95 8.76
N SER A 181 15.64 5.00 8.89
CA SER A 181 16.40 4.03 9.68
C SER A 181 16.06 4.06 11.18
N ALA A 182 15.82 5.25 11.74
CA ALA A 182 15.42 5.39 13.13
C ALA A 182 14.01 4.84 13.38
N THR A 183 13.09 5.03 12.44
CA THR A 183 11.75 4.42 12.49
C THR A 183 11.84 2.91 12.42
N LYS A 184 12.63 2.36 11.49
CA LYS A 184 12.84 0.93 11.36
C LYS A 184 13.36 0.30 12.66
N SER A 185 14.26 0.98 13.37
CA SER A 185 14.79 0.49 14.65
C SER A 185 13.78 0.49 15.81
N LYS A 186 12.71 1.28 15.70
CA LYS A 186 11.63 1.41 16.71
C LYS A 186 10.42 0.52 16.41
N LEU A 187 10.39 -0.21 15.31
CA LEU A 187 9.29 -1.11 14.97
C LEU A 187 9.07 -2.13 16.09
N LYS A 188 7.81 -2.47 16.32
CA LYS A 188 7.42 -3.51 17.27
C LYS A 188 8.11 -4.82 16.91
N LYS A 189 8.69 -5.48 17.91
CA LYS A 189 9.30 -6.80 17.74
C LYS A 189 8.20 -7.86 17.52
N ARG A 190 8.53 -8.91 16.78
CA ARG A 190 7.66 -10.09 16.63
C ARG A 190 7.41 -10.76 18.00
N PRO A 191 6.22 -11.37 18.21
CA PRO A 191 5.15 -11.54 17.23
C PRO A 191 4.36 -10.23 17.01
N TRP A 192 3.95 -10.00 15.76
CA TRP A 192 3.04 -8.91 15.37
C TRP A 192 1.57 -9.31 15.58
N CYS A 193 0.62 -8.39 15.49
CA CYS A 193 -0.79 -8.71 15.67
C CYS A 193 -1.34 -9.65 14.56
N VAL A 194 -0.76 -9.60 13.37
CA VAL A 194 -0.89 -10.64 12.33
C VAL A 194 0.52 -10.95 11.85
N ASP A 195 0.99 -12.18 12.00
CA ASP A 195 2.38 -12.55 11.82
C ASP A 195 2.55 -13.90 11.12
N ASP A 196 2.33 -13.91 9.81
CA ASP A 196 2.56 -15.06 8.94
C ASP A 196 3.94 -14.93 8.25
N PHE A 197 4.89 -14.21 8.89
CA PHE A 197 6.20 -13.96 8.28
C PHE A 197 7.01 -15.24 8.07
N ASP A 198 6.90 -16.21 8.96
CA ASP A 198 7.67 -17.46 8.84
C ASP A 198 7.17 -18.29 7.66
N GLU A 199 5.85 -18.35 7.42
CA GLU A 199 5.25 -19.00 6.25
C GLU A 199 5.68 -18.31 4.94
N PHE A 200 5.69 -16.97 4.92
CA PHE A 200 6.17 -16.19 3.79
C PHE A 200 7.67 -16.45 3.52
N LEU A 201 8.47 -16.46 4.58
CA LEU A 201 9.89 -16.73 4.52
C LEU A 201 10.18 -18.14 3.98
N ASP A 202 9.50 -19.15 4.51
CA ASP A 202 9.65 -20.54 4.09
C ASP A 202 9.23 -20.71 2.62
N ARG A 203 8.17 -20.03 2.18
CA ARG A 203 7.76 -20.02 0.78
C ARG A 203 8.86 -19.43 -0.12
N TRP A 204 9.49 -18.34 0.29
CA TRP A 204 10.55 -17.71 -0.50
C TRP A 204 11.86 -18.51 -0.47
N ILE A 205 12.37 -18.83 0.72
CA ILE A 205 13.66 -19.51 0.87
C ILE A 205 13.57 -21.00 0.51
N GLY A 206 12.46 -21.66 0.81
CA GLY A 206 12.25 -23.07 0.50
C GLY A 206 12.36 -23.35 -0.99
N SER A 207 11.71 -22.54 -1.82
CA SER A 207 11.81 -22.63 -3.29
C SER A 207 13.23 -22.29 -3.79
N ALA A 208 13.92 -21.32 -3.16
CA ALA A 208 15.29 -20.98 -3.48
C ALA A 208 16.25 -22.15 -3.20
N LYS A 209 16.09 -22.83 -2.07
CA LYS A 209 16.89 -24.04 -1.74
C LYS A 209 16.70 -25.16 -2.76
N THR A 210 15.47 -25.37 -3.20
CA THR A 210 15.14 -26.41 -4.20
C THR A 210 15.77 -26.08 -5.56
N LEU A 211 15.68 -24.83 -6.00
CA LEU A 211 16.27 -24.38 -7.26
C LEU A 211 17.81 -24.42 -7.24
N ASP A 212 18.44 -24.05 -6.12
CA ASP A 212 19.89 -24.16 -5.94
C ASP A 212 20.36 -25.62 -5.99
N TYR A 213 19.58 -26.56 -5.44
CA TYR A 213 19.90 -28.00 -5.51
C TYR A 213 19.80 -28.53 -6.96
N ILE A 214 18.78 -28.15 -7.72
CA ILE A 214 18.61 -28.58 -9.12
C ILE A 214 19.73 -27.99 -9.99
N SER A 215 20.08 -26.71 -9.81
CA SER A 215 21.13 -26.04 -10.58
C SER A 215 22.55 -26.61 -10.27
N ASN A 216 22.77 -27.10 -9.05
CA ASN A 216 24.04 -27.71 -8.65
C ASN A 216 24.13 -29.21 -9.04
N GLY A 217 22.99 -29.87 -9.28
CA GLY A 217 22.96 -31.27 -9.72
C GLY A 217 23.38 -31.49 -11.19
N ASP A 218 23.18 -30.50 -12.04
CA ASP A 218 23.57 -30.55 -13.46
C ASP A 218 24.95 -29.95 -13.77
N ALA A 219 25.64 -29.37 -12.79
CA ALA A 219 26.93 -28.71 -12.99
C ALA A 219 28.12 -29.67 -12.82
N ALA A 220 28.19 -30.70 -13.65
CA ALA A 220 29.44 -31.45 -13.85
C ALA A 220 30.41 -30.81 -14.87
N ASN A 221 30.16 -29.55 -15.32
CA ASN A 221 31.15 -28.82 -16.16
C ASN A 221 31.18 -27.34 -15.76
N GLY A 222 32.39 -26.97 -15.27
CA GLY A 222 32.82 -25.73 -14.68
C GLY A 222 32.37 -24.44 -15.38
N ASP A 223 31.59 -23.67 -14.66
CA ASP A 223 31.78 -22.22 -14.56
C ASP A 223 31.25 -21.77 -13.19
N THR A 224 32.11 -21.63 -12.18
CA THR A 224 31.77 -21.32 -10.79
C THR A 224 31.89 -19.82 -10.54
N THR A 225 31.05 -19.01 -11.21
CA THR A 225 30.78 -17.62 -10.81
C THR A 225 29.29 -17.40 -10.57
N SER A 226 28.61 -18.34 -9.90
CA SER A 226 27.27 -18.10 -9.39
C SER A 226 27.38 -17.12 -8.22
N ASN A 227 26.88 -15.92 -8.40
CA ASN A 227 26.78 -14.90 -7.37
C ASN A 227 25.90 -15.45 -6.22
N THR A 228 26.53 -16.07 -5.21
CA THR A 228 25.89 -16.85 -4.13
C THR A 228 24.94 -16.01 -3.27
N ASN A 229 24.89 -14.71 -3.51
CA ASN A 229 24.12 -13.74 -2.71
C ASN A 229 22.75 -13.39 -3.28
N ILE A 230 22.33 -13.98 -4.42
CA ILE A 230 21.01 -13.76 -5.02
C ILE A 230 19.99 -14.71 -4.36
N ILE A 231 18.86 -14.15 -3.92
CA ILE A 231 17.70 -14.92 -3.47
C ILE A 231 16.80 -15.13 -4.70
N LYS A 232 16.73 -16.37 -5.20
CA LYS A 232 15.84 -16.69 -6.31
C LYS A 232 14.40 -16.47 -5.90
N SER A 233 13.62 -15.81 -6.75
CA SER A 233 12.18 -15.66 -6.52
C SER A 233 11.46 -16.97 -6.88
N PRO A 234 10.59 -17.50 -6.00
CA PRO A 234 9.69 -18.60 -6.38
C PRO A 234 8.59 -18.13 -7.32
N TRP A 235 8.33 -16.83 -7.35
CA TRP A 235 7.30 -16.22 -8.18
C TRP A 235 7.91 -15.65 -9.47
N LYS A 236 7.17 -15.82 -10.57
CA LYS A 236 7.56 -15.34 -11.92
C LYS A 236 6.98 -13.97 -12.23
N LYS A 237 5.74 -13.71 -11.78
CA LYS A 237 5.05 -12.45 -12.00
C LYS A 237 4.36 -12.00 -10.73
N VAL A 238 4.72 -10.82 -10.26
CA VAL A 238 4.25 -10.23 -9.02
C VAL A 238 3.49 -8.93 -9.29
N ILE A 239 2.29 -8.79 -8.74
CA ILE A 239 1.56 -7.52 -8.71
C ILE A 239 1.74 -6.92 -7.33
N VAL A 240 2.18 -5.66 -7.27
CA VAL A 240 2.37 -4.92 -6.02
C VAL A 240 1.47 -3.70 -6.03
N PHE A 241 0.45 -3.69 -5.20
CA PHE A 241 -0.39 -2.53 -4.95
C PHE A 241 0.33 -1.64 -3.92
N VAL A 242 0.90 -0.54 -4.40
CA VAL A 242 1.65 0.42 -3.57
C VAL A 242 0.73 1.46 -2.95
N ASP A 243 1.13 2.00 -1.81
CA ASP A 243 0.34 2.95 -0.99
C ASP A 243 0.87 4.38 -1.13
N ASN A 244 1.66 4.86 -0.18
CA ASN A 244 1.99 6.27 -0.08
C ASN A 244 3.24 6.66 -0.88
N ALA A 245 3.28 7.93 -1.31
CA ALA A 245 4.48 8.57 -1.82
C ALA A 245 5.56 8.70 -0.73
N GLY A 246 6.79 9.01 -1.12
CA GLY A 246 7.89 9.24 -0.20
C GLY A 246 8.53 7.97 0.33
N ALA A 247 8.79 7.92 1.64
CA ALA A 247 9.50 6.82 2.28
C ALA A 247 8.82 5.47 2.07
N ASP A 248 7.51 5.44 2.00
CA ASP A 248 6.72 4.23 1.84
C ASP A 248 7.08 3.49 0.55
N VAL A 249 6.78 4.09 -0.59
CA VAL A 249 7.10 3.45 -1.87
C VAL A 249 8.61 3.43 -2.12
N VAL A 250 9.35 4.53 -1.87
CA VAL A 250 10.75 4.67 -2.32
C VAL A 250 11.72 3.88 -1.43
N LEU A 251 11.55 3.92 -0.11
CA LEU A 251 12.47 3.28 0.84
C LEU A 251 11.95 1.93 1.37
N GLY A 252 10.63 1.74 1.36
CA GLY A 252 9.97 0.51 1.78
C GLY A 252 9.77 -0.47 0.61
N MET A 253 8.89 -0.12 -0.32
CA MET A 253 8.42 -1.08 -1.33
C MET A 253 9.38 -1.26 -2.51
N LEU A 254 10.04 -0.21 -3.00
CA LEU A 254 10.98 -0.39 -4.12
C LEU A 254 12.18 -1.27 -3.78
N PRO A 255 12.84 -1.20 -2.60
CA PRO A 255 13.85 -2.18 -2.22
C PRO A 255 13.32 -3.62 -2.17
N PHE A 256 12.09 -3.84 -1.68
CA PHE A 256 11.42 -5.15 -1.70
C PHE A 256 11.22 -5.65 -3.15
N CYS A 257 10.72 -4.80 -4.03
CA CYS A 257 10.55 -5.11 -5.45
C CYS A 257 11.89 -5.39 -6.15
N ARG A 258 12.94 -4.65 -5.79
CA ARG A 258 14.30 -4.87 -6.32
C ARG A 258 14.83 -6.28 -6.00
N GLU A 259 14.58 -6.79 -4.80
CA GLU A 259 15.00 -8.17 -4.46
C GLU A 259 14.23 -9.22 -5.27
N LEU A 260 12.93 -9.02 -5.52
CA LEU A 260 12.14 -9.88 -6.42
C LEU A 260 12.69 -9.85 -7.86
N LEU A 261 13.03 -8.66 -8.38
CA LEU A 261 13.65 -8.47 -9.70
C LEU A 261 15.02 -9.14 -9.78
N LYS A 262 15.86 -8.99 -8.75
CA LYS A 262 17.15 -9.71 -8.63
C LYS A 262 16.95 -11.21 -8.66
N GLY A 263 15.88 -11.69 -8.05
CA GLY A 263 15.47 -13.09 -8.03
C GLY A 263 14.90 -13.62 -9.34
N GLY A 264 14.70 -12.77 -10.35
CA GLY A 264 14.22 -13.13 -11.68
C GLY A 264 12.71 -13.00 -11.88
N ALA A 265 11.97 -12.39 -10.95
CA ALA A 265 10.55 -12.08 -11.13
C ALA A 265 10.34 -10.88 -12.06
N CYS A 266 9.17 -10.85 -12.73
CA CYS A 266 8.62 -9.62 -13.30
C CYS A 266 7.71 -8.96 -12.27
N VAL A 267 7.81 -7.64 -12.09
CA VAL A 267 7.06 -6.86 -11.11
C VAL A 267 6.19 -5.82 -11.79
N ILE A 268 4.92 -5.79 -11.45
CA ILE A 268 3.97 -4.75 -11.87
C ILE A 268 3.59 -3.95 -10.64
N LEU A 269 3.96 -2.67 -10.60
CA LEU A 269 3.55 -1.72 -9.58
C LEU A 269 2.20 -1.14 -9.98
N ALA A 270 1.18 -1.44 -9.19
CA ALA A 270 -0.18 -0.94 -9.35
C ALA A 270 -0.39 0.24 -8.39
N ALA A 271 -0.55 1.45 -8.94
CA ALA A 271 -0.74 2.68 -8.19
C ALA A 271 -2.06 3.36 -8.55
N ASN A 272 -2.49 4.35 -7.79
CA ASN A 272 -3.74 5.07 -8.03
C ASN A 272 -3.77 5.77 -9.41
N GLU A 273 -4.97 5.86 -9.99
CA GLU A 273 -5.22 6.68 -11.18
C GLU A 273 -5.31 8.15 -10.80
N VAL A 274 -6.04 8.44 -9.74
CA VAL A 274 -6.37 9.79 -9.30
C VAL A 274 -5.77 10.02 -7.91
N PRO A 275 -5.25 11.22 -7.63
CA PRO A 275 -4.75 11.55 -6.29
C PRO A 275 -5.82 11.35 -5.22
N SER A 276 -5.43 10.69 -4.14
CA SER A 276 -6.20 10.57 -2.91
C SER A 276 -5.23 10.58 -1.74
N ILE A 277 -5.42 11.46 -0.80
CA ILE A 277 -4.48 11.73 0.30
C ILE A 277 -3.01 11.78 -0.20
N ASN A 278 -2.09 11.13 0.50
CA ASN A 278 -0.68 11.05 0.11
C ASN A 278 -0.32 9.80 -0.72
N ASP A 279 -1.32 9.08 -1.21
CA ASP A 279 -1.11 7.93 -2.09
C ASP A 279 -0.36 8.34 -3.36
N ILE A 280 0.57 7.49 -3.80
CA ILE A 280 1.27 7.73 -5.04
C ILE A 280 0.38 7.36 -6.23
N THR A 281 0.34 8.22 -7.24
CA THR A 281 -0.32 7.89 -8.50
C THR A 281 0.63 7.17 -9.46
N ALA A 282 0.07 6.44 -10.43
CA ALA A 282 0.86 5.80 -11.48
C ALA A 282 1.68 6.81 -12.29
N LYS A 283 1.17 8.02 -12.47
CA LYS A 283 1.89 9.12 -13.12
C LYS A 283 3.12 9.53 -12.32
N GLU A 284 2.95 9.83 -11.04
CA GLU A 284 4.04 10.24 -10.14
C GLU A 284 5.09 9.14 -10.01
N LEU A 285 4.67 7.87 -9.91
CA LEU A 285 5.57 6.73 -9.82
C LEU A 285 6.41 6.57 -11.10
N ASN A 286 5.81 6.75 -12.28
CA ASN A 286 6.55 6.77 -13.54
C ASN A 286 7.55 7.93 -13.64
N GLU A 287 7.27 9.07 -13.00
CA GLU A 287 8.17 10.24 -12.98
C GLU A 287 9.38 10.02 -12.05
N ILE A 288 9.24 9.24 -10.96
CA ILE A 288 10.35 9.00 -10.02
C ILE A 288 11.19 7.78 -10.37
N LEU A 289 10.66 6.75 -11.05
CA LEU A 289 11.39 5.52 -11.35
C LEU A 289 12.71 5.73 -12.13
N PRO A 290 12.81 6.62 -13.13
CA PRO A 290 14.09 6.90 -13.77
C PRO A 290 15.16 7.38 -12.78
N ARG A 291 14.79 8.23 -11.82
CA ARG A 291 15.69 8.72 -10.76
C ARG A 291 16.08 7.61 -9.78
N VAL A 292 15.16 6.69 -9.48
CA VAL A 292 15.44 5.48 -8.70
C VAL A 292 16.48 4.60 -9.42
N ALA A 293 16.33 4.44 -10.74
CA ALA A 293 17.26 3.67 -11.56
C ALA A 293 18.65 4.30 -11.65
N GLU A 294 18.75 5.64 -11.61
CA GLU A 294 20.02 6.37 -11.60
C GLU A 294 20.84 6.14 -10.32
N VAL A 295 20.16 5.98 -9.18
CA VAL A 295 20.82 5.82 -7.88
C VAL A 295 21.04 4.36 -7.47
N ASP A 296 20.48 3.40 -8.20
CA ASP A 296 20.69 1.97 -8.01
C ASP A 296 22.03 1.53 -8.64
N MET A 297 23.07 1.44 -7.83
CA MET A 297 24.46 1.14 -8.26
C MET A 297 24.59 -0.21 -8.96
N GLU A 298 23.72 -1.19 -8.66
CA GLU A 298 23.71 -2.49 -9.35
C GLU A 298 22.92 -2.45 -10.68
N GLY A 299 22.23 -1.35 -10.95
CA GLY A 299 21.45 -1.13 -12.18
C GLY A 299 20.28 -2.10 -12.37
N ILE A 300 19.76 -2.68 -11.28
CA ILE A 300 18.65 -3.65 -11.33
C ILE A 300 17.39 -3.00 -11.86
N PHE A 301 17.02 -1.81 -11.35
CA PHE A 301 15.86 -1.09 -11.82
C PHE A 301 15.97 -0.71 -13.30
N LYS A 302 17.13 -0.18 -13.71
CA LYS A 302 17.36 0.17 -15.12
C LYS A 302 17.19 -1.04 -16.03
N LYS A 303 17.86 -2.15 -15.72
CA LYS A 303 17.76 -3.40 -16.50
C LYS A 303 16.32 -3.91 -16.54
N ALA A 304 15.59 -3.86 -15.43
CA ALA A 304 14.20 -4.32 -15.36
C ALA A 304 13.24 -3.43 -16.16
N MET A 305 13.45 -2.12 -16.16
CA MET A 305 12.68 -1.19 -17.00
C MET A 305 12.98 -1.40 -18.49
N ASP A 306 14.24 -1.53 -18.87
CA ASP A 306 14.66 -1.74 -20.26
C ASP A 306 14.15 -3.08 -20.84
N SER A 307 13.92 -4.09 -19.99
CA SER A 307 13.44 -5.43 -20.39
C SER A 307 11.93 -5.67 -20.14
N ASP A 308 11.18 -4.64 -19.78
CA ASP A 308 9.76 -4.77 -19.36
C ASP A 308 9.51 -5.69 -18.16
N ALA A 309 10.55 -6.05 -17.41
CA ALA A 309 10.41 -6.82 -16.16
C ALA A 309 9.88 -5.97 -15.00
N LEU A 310 9.96 -4.64 -15.08
CA LEU A 310 9.33 -3.71 -14.17
C LEU A 310 8.39 -2.78 -14.93
N LYS A 311 7.14 -2.74 -14.53
CA LYS A 311 6.10 -1.87 -15.12
C LYS A 311 5.35 -1.12 -14.03
N VAL A 312 4.88 0.09 -14.36
CA VAL A 312 3.90 0.83 -13.57
C VAL A 312 2.59 0.86 -14.34
N ILE A 313 1.52 0.45 -13.67
CA ILE A 313 0.17 0.44 -14.27
C ILE A 313 -0.80 1.09 -13.30
N SER A 314 -1.67 1.95 -13.83
CA SER A 314 -2.76 2.50 -13.03
C SER A 314 -3.73 1.42 -12.60
N SER A 315 -4.03 1.38 -11.31
CA SER A 315 -5.08 0.52 -10.74
C SER A 315 -6.48 0.93 -11.18
N GLY A 316 -6.67 2.18 -11.61
CA GLY A 316 -7.97 2.80 -11.87
C GLY A 316 -8.63 3.33 -10.58
N SER A 317 -8.01 3.19 -9.41
CA SER A 317 -8.57 3.66 -8.14
C SER A 317 -8.39 5.17 -7.97
N ASP A 318 -9.39 5.79 -7.34
CA ASP A 318 -9.41 7.17 -6.88
C ASP A 318 -9.50 7.25 -5.34
N LEU A 319 -9.16 6.16 -4.63
CA LEU A 319 -9.34 6.01 -3.18
C LEU A 319 -8.04 5.61 -2.47
N PRO A 320 -7.91 5.89 -1.16
CA PRO A 320 -6.79 5.43 -0.34
C PRO A 320 -6.93 3.96 0.08
N VAL A 321 -7.99 3.33 -0.35
CA VAL A 321 -8.37 1.92 -0.18
C VAL A 321 -8.62 1.32 -1.55
N ILE A 322 -8.77 0.00 -1.66
CA ILE A 322 -8.94 -0.60 -2.97
C ILE A 322 -10.05 -1.66 -3.00
N ASP A 323 -10.93 -1.53 -3.99
CA ASP A 323 -11.92 -2.54 -4.37
C ASP A 323 -11.37 -3.36 -5.55
N LEU A 324 -10.96 -4.59 -5.28
CA LEU A 324 -10.34 -5.46 -6.29
C LEU A 324 -11.31 -5.92 -7.39
N THR A 325 -12.60 -5.59 -7.28
CA THR A 325 -13.60 -5.81 -8.34
C THR A 325 -13.73 -4.60 -9.29
N LYS A 326 -13.05 -3.48 -8.99
CA LYS A 326 -13.14 -2.22 -9.73
C LYS A 326 -11.78 -1.70 -10.17
N LEU A 327 -10.98 -2.57 -10.77
CA LEU A 327 -9.66 -2.24 -11.29
C LEU A 327 -9.71 -1.86 -12.77
N SER A 328 -8.70 -1.12 -13.23
CA SER A 328 -8.56 -0.81 -14.64
C SER A 328 -8.43 -2.10 -15.48
N LYS A 329 -9.08 -2.13 -16.65
CA LYS A 329 -8.97 -3.27 -17.58
C LYS A 329 -7.53 -3.56 -17.98
N LYS A 330 -6.70 -2.51 -18.09
CA LYS A 330 -5.28 -2.64 -18.42
C LYS A 330 -4.53 -3.41 -17.32
N LEU A 331 -4.73 -3.04 -16.06
CA LEU A 331 -4.11 -3.78 -14.95
C LEU A 331 -4.58 -5.23 -14.91
N CYS A 332 -5.88 -5.49 -15.05
CA CYS A 332 -6.42 -6.84 -15.05
C CYS A 332 -5.89 -7.70 -16.20
N ALA A 333 -5.67 -7.10 -17.38
CA ALA A 333 -5.08 -7.81 -18.53
C ALA A 333 -3.62 -8.18 -18.26
N GLU A 334 -2.82 -7.26 -17.74
CA GLU A 334 -1.42 -7.48 -17.41
C GLU A 334 -1.23 -8.40 -16.18
N ALA A 335 -2.18 -8.40 -15.25
CA ALA A 335 -2.15 -9.26 -14.07
C ALA A 335 -2.38 -10.74 -14.37
N LYS A 336 -2.88 -11.11 -15.56
CA LYS A 336 -3.07 -12.51 -15.92
C LYS A 336 -1.77 -13.31 -15.75
N GLY A 337 -1.88 -14.46 -15.06
CA GLY A 337 -0.75 -15.34 -14.76
C GLY A 337 0.19 -14.80 -13.67
N ALA A 338 -0.19 -13.76 -12.93
CA ALA A 338 0.53 -13.41 -11.72
C ALA A 338 0.35 -14.51 -10.67
N ASP A 339 1.45 -14.83 -10.00
CA ASP A 339 1.57 -15.91 -9.02
C ASP A 339 1.84 -15.41 -7.60
N LEU A 340 2.03 -14.08 -7.43
CA LEU A 340 2.00 -13.39 -6.14
C LEU A 340 1.26 -12.04 -6.27
N ILE A 341 0.35 -11.79 -5.34
CA ILE A 341 -0.26 -10.47 -5.11
C ILE A 341 0.29 -9.90 -3.82
N VAL A 342 0.93 -8.73 -3.88
CA VAL A 342 1.37 -7.98 -2.71
C VAL A 342 0.47 -6.76 -2.57
N MET A 343 -0.13 -6.61 -1.41
CA MET A 343 -0.88 -5.41 -1.04
C MET A 343 -0.16 -4.73 0.12
N GLU A 344 0.11 -3.45 -0.04
CA GLU A 344 0.80 -2.67 0.96
C GLU A 344 -0.07 -1.49 1.40
N GLY A 345 0.08 -1.10 2.69
CA GLY A 345 -0.64 -0.01 3.32
C GLY A 345 -1.82 -0.43 4.19
N MET A 346 -2.16 0.40 5.17
CA MET A 346 -3.28 0.10 6.07
C MET A 346 -4.61 0.03 5.31
N GLY A 347 -4.89 1.01 4.45
CA GLY A 347 -6.14 1.06 3.69
C GLY A 347 -6.30 -0.12 2.73
N ARG A 348 -5.27 -0.39 1.91
CA ARG A 348 -5.31 -1.42 0.86
C ARG A 348 -5.18 -2.83 1.41
N ALA A 349 -4.21 -3.06 2.28
CA ALA A 349 -3.86 -4.39 2.74
C ALA A 349 -4.69 -4.85 3.95
N VAL A 350 -5.02 -3.93 4.88
CA VAL A 350 -5.63 -4.27 6.16
C VAL A 350 -7.13 -3.93 6.16
N GLU A 351 -7.49 -2.67 5.92
CA GLU A 351 -8.89 -2.22 6.05
C GLU A 351 -9.81 -2.78 4.97
N THR A 352 -9.29 -3.07 3.77
CA THR A 352 -10.15 -3.54 2.67
C THR A 352 -9.90 -4.99 2.23
N ASN A 353 -8.71 -5.54 2.40
CA ASN A 353 -8.38 -6.81 1.76
C ASN A 353 -7.71 -7.85 2.68
N LEU A 354 -7.72 -7.65 4.01
CA LEU A 354 -7.03 -8.57 4.92
C LEU A 354 -7.54 -10.01 4.80
N TYR A 355 -8.81 -10.20 4.47
CA TYR A 355 -9.45 -11.52 4.34
C TYR A 355 -9.82 -11.88 2.89
N ALA A 356 -9.39 -11.07 1.91
CA ALA A 356 -9.59 -11.41 0.50
C ALA A 356 -8.88 -12.72 0.15
N LYS A 357 -9.52 -13.56 -0.66
CA LYS A 357 -9.02 -14.87 -1.08
C LYS A 357 -8.54 -14.82 -2.52
N PHE A 358 -7.44 -15.52 -2.81
CA PHE A 358 -6.80 -15.49 -4.12
C PHE A 358 -6.48 -16.91 -4.61
N THR A 359 -6.47 -17.08 -5.93
CA THR A 359 -6.05 -18.31 -6.62
C THR A 359 -4.52 -18.42 -6.77
N CYS A 360 -3.77 -17.48 -6.21
CA CYS A 360 -2.31 -17.45 -6.16
C CYS A 360 -1.86 -17.03 -4.76
N ASP A 361 -0.55 -17.03 -4.52
CA ASP A 361 0.00 -16.54 -3.26
C ASP A 361 -0.35 -15.06 -3.06
N ALA A 362 -0.60 -14.66 -1.82
CA ALA A 362 -0.93 -13.28 -1.46
C ALA A 362 -0.21 -12.85 -0.17
N LEU A 363 0.36 -11.64 -0.19
CA LEU A 363 1.05 -11.01 0.92
C LEU A 363 0.42 -9.65 1.21
N ASN A 364 -0.08 -9.45 2.42
CA ASN A 364 -0.56 -8.17 2.91
C ASN A 364 0.44 -7.62 3.94
N LEU A 365 0.95 -6.42 3.69
CA LEU A 365 1.86 -5.69 4.57
C LEU A 365 1.23 -4.35 4.97
N GLY A 366 1.23 -4.03 6.26
CA GLY A 366 0.71 -2.73 6.71
C GLY A 366 0.98 -2.47 8.18
N MET A 367 0.74 -1.22 8.57
CA MET A 367 0.84 -0.75 9.95
C MET A 367 -0.55 -0.37 10.47
N VAL A 368 -0.84 -0.73 11.72
CA VAL A 368 -2.09 -0.36 12.39
C VAL A 368 -2.00 1.08 12.87
N LYS A 369 -2.76 2.00 12.28
CA LYS A 369 -2.72 3.45 12.56
C LYS A 369 -4.03 3.97 13.18
N HIS A 370 -5.09 3.15 13.21
CA HIS A 370 -6.38 3.48 13.81
C HIS A 370 -6.66 2.60 15.03
N PRO A 371 -7.10 3.17 16.18
CA PRO A 371 -7.44 2.41 17.38
C PRO A 371 -8.52 1.35 17.13
N GLU A 372 -9.47 1.65 16.24
CA GLU A 372 -10.58 0.79 15.83
C GLU A 372 -10.03 -0.51 15.20
N VAL A 373 -9.10 -0.37 14.26
CA VAL A 373 -8.42 -1.50 13.60
C VAL A 373 -7.58 -2.28 14.62
N ALA A 374 -6.87 -1.58 15.52
CA ALA A 374 -6.10 -2.21 16.58
C ALA A 374 -6.97 -3.09 17.47
N THR A 375 -8.15 -2.61 17.86
CA THR A 375 -9.13 -3.35 18.66
C THR A 375 -9.58 -4.62 17.95
N CYS A 376 -9.95 -4.52 16.67
CA CYS A 376 -10.37 -5.65 15.85
C CYS A 376 -9.29 -6.73 15.71
N LEU A 377 -8.04 -6.33 15.57
CA LEU A 377 -6.90 -7.24 15.43
C LEU A 377 -6.32 -7.72 16.77
N LYS A 378 -6.90 -7.29 17.91
CA LYS A 378 -6.37 -7.54 19.26
C LYS A 378 -4.91 -7.09 19.38
N GLY A 379 -4.53 -6.06 18.64
CA GLY A 379 -3.21 -5.46 18.60
C GLY A 379 -3.17 -4.10 19.31
N THR A 380 -2.17 -3.31 18.98
CA THR A 380 -1.97 -1.94 19.47
C THR A 380 -1.70 -0.99 18.29
N LEU A 381 -1.82 0.33 18.55
CA LEU A 381 -1.36 1.31 17.56
C LEU A 381 0.10 1.05 17.19
N TYR A 382 0.40 1.20 15.90
CA TYR A 382 1.71 0.93 15.29
C TYR A 382 2.17 -0.52 15.37
N ASP A 383 1.24 -1.47 15.60
CA ASP A 383 1.50 -2.88 15.39
C ASP A 383 1.63 -3.19 13.88
N CYS A 384 2.40 -4.22 13.55
CA CYS A 384 2.62 -4.63 12.18
C CYS A 384 1.63 -5.73 11.78
N VAL A 385 1.28 -5.75 10.51
CA VAL A 385 0.51 -6.79 9.86
C VAL A 385 1.33 -7.37 8.73
N CYS A 386 1.69 -8.64 8.84
CA CYS A 386 2.28 -9.46 7.80
C CYS A 386 1.39 -10.68 7.62
N ARG A 387 0.48 -10.64 6.67
CA ARG A 387 -0.40 -11.77 6.37
C ARG A 387 0.02 -12.41 5.05
N PHE A 388 0.40 -13.67 5.12
CA PHE A 388 0.71 -14.48 3.94
C PHE A 388 -0.30 -15.61 3.81
N ARG A 389 -0.71 -15.88 2.57
CA ARG A 389 -1.54 -17.02 2.22
C ARG A 389 -1.03 -17.63 0.93
N GLY A 390 -0.78 -18.93 0.95
CA GLY A 390 -0.59 -19.71 -0.26
C GLY A 390 -1.86 -19.70 -1.12
N ALA A 391 -1.73 -20.04 -2.39
CA ALA A 391 -2.86 -20.25 -3.28
C ALA A 391 -3.91 -21.14 -2.61
N GLU A 392 -5.19 -20.74 -2.56
CA GLU A 392 -6.26 -21.67 -2.19
C GLU A 392 -6.29 -22.74 -3.27
N GLY A 393 -6.03 -23.98 -2.89
CA GLY A 393 -6.13 -25.13 -3.79
C GLY A 393 -7.52 -25.18 -4.40
N GLU A 394 -7.58 -25.50 -5.70
CA GLU A 394 -8.80 -25.82 -6.41
C GLU A 394 -9.58 -26.94 -5.73
#